data_7c6518a42b3026043f445ca33b779360
#
_entry.id   7c6518a42b3026043f445ca33b779360
#
_cell.length_a   1.000
_cell.length_b   1.000
_cell.length_c   1.000
_cell.angle_alpha   90.00
_cell.angle_beta   90.00
_cell.angle_gamma   90.00
#
_symmetry.space_group_name_H-M   'P 1'
#
loop_
_entity.id
_entity.type
_entity.pdbx_description
1 polymer ?
#
loop_
_entity_poly.entity_id
_entity_poly.type
_entity_poly.pdbx_seq_one_letter_code
_entity_poly.pdbx_strand_id
1 'polypeptide(L)'
;MKKGAVLATAAVACFGMLLTGCQNKGNSSSKKQDKITVVQNAPVDSLDPILAYSNSSSVVVANTTEGLYTIDANDKPQLGLASNVKTSNHGLTKTFTIREDAKWSNGDPITANDFVFAWRRLANPKNASAFNFQPGAAGIKNADDIVAGKKPVNSLGVKATSEKTLVVELDHVVPYMNKLLAFSDFAPVNQKYFEKAGKKFAQDSDHLIASGPYKIKDWKLGDNSIQLVKNAKYWDAKNVKLNEVKLDVIVDPEKAAIAFENGSADYVHLSGQLVPKYRKDKNYENEVGNFTQYLMFNVKKPGLDNEDLRKAISSSINRKEITKHILKDGSIPVHSMVMKDLVKNPSNGKDFADESTTDLSEYSAADAKKYWNKAKSKTDLRSITLLYDDSDPAYANVAAYVKAQVEKNLPGMKVDLQQVSKKTRLDKMSKATYDVTLTRWGPDYADPTAILSMYQSKNDSNYGKWTNSEFDKLMAESNKTTDQAKRYQLLLKANNILIDSASCPPLYQNGAPVLKRANIQDLPMHIAGVPYFFKYASIK
;
A
#
# COMPACT_ATOMS: atom_id res chain seq x y z
N MET A 1 74.81 27.72 -25.94
CA MET A 1 75.79 26.84 -26.61
C MET A 1 75.07 25.62 -27.22
N LYS A 2 75.12 25.57 -28.55
CA LYS A 2 75.15 24.41 -29.45
C LYS A 2 74.08 23.31 -29.28
N LYS A 3 73.09 23.22 -30.24
CA LYS A 3 73.05 22.42 -31.48
C LYS A 3 72.89 20.91 -31.19
N GLY A 4 72.00 20.14 -31.75
CA GLY A 4 71.64 20.11 -33.15
C GLY A 4 70.44 19.17 -33.39
N ALA A 5 69.83 19.45 -34.51
CA ALA A 5 68.78 18.71 -35.18
C ALA A 5 69.37 17.51 -35.95
N VAL A 6 68.61 16.43 -36.11
CA VAL A 6 68.71 15.51 -37.23
C VAL A 6 67.35 15.09 -37.72
N LEU A 7 67.02 15.46 -38.92
CA LEU A 7 65.98 14.90 -39.81
C LEU A 7 66.41 13.51 -40.31
N ALA A 8 65.48 12.60 -40.43
CA ALA A 8 65.56 11.54 -41.43
C ALA A 8 64.16 11.18 -41.95
N THR A 9 64.03 11.37 -43.24
CA THR A 9 62.91 11.13 -44.17
C THR A 9 62.92 9.70 -44.69
N ALA A 10 61.77 9.25 -45.17
CA ALA A 10 61.50 8.18 -46.14
C ALA A 10 60.94 6.88 -45.51
N ALA A 11 59.99 6.15 -46.10
CA ALA A 11 59.42 6.12 -47.45
C ALA A 11 58.05 5.45 -47.41
N VAL A 12 57.21 5.82 -48.36
CA VAL A 12 55.88 5.24 -48.69
C VAL A 12 56.13 3.87 -49.35
N ALA A 13 55.33 2.86 -48.87
CA ALA A 13 55.09 1.66 -49.67
C ALA A 13 53.59 1.27 -49.53
N CYS A 14 52.84 1.54 -50.60
CA CYS A 14 51.50 1.03 -50.84
C CYS A 14 51.57 -0.49 -51.08
N PHE A 15 50.81 -1.24 -50.24
CA PHE A 15 50.44 -2.60 -50.60
C PHE A 15 48.94 -2.74 -50.44
N GLY A 16 48.24 -2.74 -51.56
CA GLY A 16 46.82 -3.07 -51.62
C GLY A 16 46.60 -4.56 -51.37
N MET A 17 45.85 -4.89 -50.40
CA MET A 17 45.23 -6.20 -50.29
C MET A 17 43.71 -6.05 -50.30
N LEU A 18 43.12 -6.53 -51.37
CA LEU A 18 41.72 -6.81 -51.52
C LEU A 18 41.35 -7.90 -50.52
N LEU A 19 40.67 -7.53 -49.47
CA LEU A 19 39.96 -8.46 -48.59
C LEU A 19 38.47 -8.42 -48.95
N THR A 20 38.03 -9.42 -49.68
CA THR A 20 36.64 -9.82 -49.82
C THR A 20 36.09 -10.15 -48.42
N GLY A 21 35.42 -9.18 -47.80
CA GLY A 21 34.70 -9.39 -46.57
C GLY A 21 33.42 -10.17 -46.86
N CYS A 22 33.38 -11.42 -46.44
CA CYS A 22 32.15 -12.15 -46.27
C CYS A 22 31.25 -11.38 -45.29
N GLN A 23 30.19 -10.79 -45.82
CA GLN A 23 29.12 -10.22 -45.06
C GLN A 23 28.38 -11.35 -44.34
N ASN A 24 28.90 -11.73 -43.17
CA ASN A 24 28.15 -12.57 -42.24
C ASN A 24 27.01 -11.70 -41.71
N LYS A 25 25.83 -11.81 -42.30
CA LYS A 25 24.58 -11.37 -41.65
C LYS A 25 24.41 -12.21 -40.39
N GLY A 26 25.14 -11.84 -39.37
CA GLY A 26 24.81 -12.26 -38.03
C GLY A 26 23.38 -11.75 -37.71
N ASN A 27 22.42 -12.64 -37.72
CA ASN A 27 21.15 -12.46 -37.03
C ASN A 27 21.50 -12.08 -35.60
N SER A 28 21.63 -10.80 -35.29
CA SER A 28 21.47 -10.31 -33.96
C SER A 28 19.99 -10.49 -33.64
N SER A 29 19.60 -11.72 -33.23
CA SER A 29 18.42 -11.90 -32.42
C SER A 29 18.62 -10.94 -31.24
N SER A 30 17.93 -9.81 -31.24
CA SER A 30 17.82 -8.95 -30.08
C SER A 30 17.37 -9.87 -28.95
N LYS A 31 18.30 -10.24 -28.04
CA LYS A 31 17.93 -10.93 -26.81
C LYS A 31 16.86 -10.06 -26.19
N LYS A 32 15.63 -10.56 -26.16
CA LYS A 32 14.51 -9.91 -25.49
C LYS A 32 15.00 -9.52 -24.10
N GLN A 33 14.97 -8.25 -23.79
CA GLN A 33 15.52 -7.75 -22.54
C GLN A 33 14.50 -8.12 -21.44
N ASP A 34 14.67 -9.29 -20.81
CA ASP A 34 13.77 -9.83 -19.80
C ASP A 34 14.11 -9.27 -18.40
N LYS A 35 14.52 -7.99 -18.35
CA LYS A 35 14.98 -7.29 -17.16
C LYS A 35 14.45 -5.87 -17.12
N ILE A 36 14.02 -5.41 -15.93
CA ILE A 36 13.66 -4.01 -15.67
C ILE A 36 14.38 -3.49 -14.42
N THR A 37 14.61 -2.17 -14.37
CA THR A 37 15.09 -1.45 -13.19
C THR A 37 14.00 -0.52 -12.69
N VAL A 38 13.55 -0.74 -11.45
CA VAL A 38 12.52 0.06 -10.76
C VAL A 38 13.17 0.84 -9.63
N VAL A 39 12.91 2.13 -9.54
CA VAL A 39 13.43 2.96 -8.44
C VAL A 39 12.48 2.93 -7.25
N GLN A 40 13.03 2.67 -6.07
CA GLN A 40 12.38 2.85 -4.78
C GLN A 40 12.88 4.14 -4.11
N ASN A 41 11.98 4.84 -3.43
CA ASN A 41 12.27 6.12 -2.78
C ASN A 41 12.75 5.99 -1.33
N ALA A 42 12.86 4.78 -0.80
CA ALA A 42 13.34 4.50 0.54
C ALA A 42 14.09 3.16 0.60
N PRO A 43 15.05 3.00 1.51
CA PRO A 43 15.74 1.73 1.72
C PRO A 43 14.79 0.68 2.32
N VAL A 44 15.20 -0.59 2.20
CA VAL A 44 14.56 -1.73 2.86
C VAL A 44 14.91 -1.71 4.35
N ASP A 45 13.91 -1.84 5.20
CA ASP A 45 14.03 -1.89 6.66
C ASP A 45 14.10 -3.33 7.20
N SER A 46 13.40 -4.26 6.58
CA SER A 46 13.40 -5.69 6.90
C SER A 46 12.90 -6.52 5.73
N LEU A 47 13.36 -7.77 5.62
CA LEU A 47 12.80 -8.77 4.71
C LEU A 47 12.18 -9.96 5.46
N ASP A 48 12.09 -9.90 6.79
CA ASP A 48 11.23 -10.80 7.56
C ASP A 48 9.76 -10.40 7.30
N PRO A 49 8.91 -11.28 6.78
CA PRO A 49 7.53 -10.94 6.40
C PRO A 49 6.72 -10.25 7.50
N ILE A 50 6.93 -10.63 8.77
CA ILE A 50 6.18 -10.04 9.89
C ILE A 50 6.77 -8.71 10.40
N LEU A 51 7.95 -8.28 9.92
CA LEU A 51 8.65 -7.06 10.33
C LEU A 51 8.84 -6.06 9.17
N ALA A 52 8.50 -6.42 7.95
CA ALA A 52 8.63 -5.60 6.75
C ALA A 52 7.57 -4.49 6.74
N TYR A 53 7.88 -3.35 7.36
CA TYR A 53 6.92 -2.27 7.60
C TYR A 53 6.88 -1.22 6.49
N SER A 54 8.00 -0.93 5.82
CA SER A 54 8.06 0.05 4.74
C SER A 54 7.48 -0.50 3.43
N ASN A 55 6.94 0.37 2.57
CA ASN A 55 6.52 -0.02 1.22
C ASN A 55 7.66 -0.68 0.43
N SER A 56 8.89 -0.17 0.58
CA SER A 56 10.08 -0.73 -0.09
C SER A 56 10.34 -2.17 0.32
N SER A 57 10.26 -2.47 1.62
CA SER A 57 10.38 -3.83 2.14
C SER A 57 9.23 -4.73 1.68
N SER A 58 7.99 -4.22 1.79
CA SER A 58 6.79 -4.98 1.41
C SER A 58 6.80 -5.37 -0.07
N VAL A 59 7.29 -4.50 -0.97
CA VAL A 59 7.46 -4.83 -2.40
C VAL A 59 8.42 -6.02 -2.58
N VAL A 60 9.55 -6.04 -1.88
CA VAL A 60 10.50 -7.16 -1.98
C VAL A 60 9.90 -8.44 -1.41
N VAL A 61 9.32 -8.36 -0.20
CA VAL A 61 8.72 -9.53 0.47
C VAL A 61 7.60 -10.12 -0.37
N ALA A 62 6.66 -9.33 -0.88
CA ALA A 62 5.53 -9.82 -1.66
C ALA A 62 5.93 -10.45 -3.01
N ASN A 63 7.08 -10.08 -3.58
CA ASN A 63 7.59 -10.67 -4.80
C ASN A 63 8.50 -11.90 -4.56
N THR A 64 8.93 -12.12 -3.32
CA THR A 64 9.77 -13.27 -2.93
C THR A 64 9.02 -14.31 -2.10
N THR A 65 7.82 -13.97 -1.61
CA THR A 65 6.94 -14.89 -0.88
C THR A 65 5.59 -15.02 -1.58
N GLU A 66 4.87 -16.10 -1.31
CA GLU A 66 3.47 -16.28 -1.70
C GLU A 66 2.73 -16.95 -0.55
N GLY A 67 1.49 -16.52 -0.28
CA GLY A 67 0.60 -17.06 0.75
C GLY A 67 -0.32 -18.17 0.24
N LEU A 68 -1.33 -18.55 1.05
CA LEU A 68 -2.41 -19.45 0.63
C LEU A 68 -3.20 -18.87 -0.54
N TYR A 69 -3.40 -17.55 -0.51
CA TYR A 69 -3.95 -16.74 -1.58
C TYR A 69 -2.88 -15.79 -2.12
N THR A 70 -3.08 -15.35 -3.34
CA THR A 70 -2.37 -14.25 -4.00
C THR A 70 -3.39 -13.38 -4.70
N ILE A 71 -3.01 -12.20 -5.18
CA ILE A 71 -3.88 -11.36 -6.02
C ILE A 71 -3.48 -11.47 -7.48
N ASP A 72 -4.46 -11.38 -8.38
CA ASP A 72 -4.21 -11.28 -9.81
C ASP A 72 -3.95 -9.83 -10.25
N ALA A 73 -3.71 -9.62 -11.54
CA ALA A 73 -3.48 -8.30 -12.12
C ALA A 73 -4.67 -7.32 -11.98
N ASN A 74 -5.84 -7.79 -11.53
CA ASN A 74 -7.07 -7.01 -11.33
C ASN A 74 -7.47 -6.92 -9.85
N ASP A 75 -6.53 -7.08 -8.93
CA ASP A 75 -6.74 -7.06 -7.46
C ASP A 75 -7.70 -8.12 -6.92
N LYS A 76 -7.93 -9.19 -7.70
CA LYS A 76 -8.82 -10.28 -7.27
C LYS A 76 -8.02 -11.38 -6.54
N PRO A 77 -8.46 -11.79 -5.35
CA PRO A 77 -7.82 -12.88 -4.65
C PRO A 77 -8.05 -14.22 -5.38
N GLN A 78 -6.97 -14.95 -5.59
CA GLN A 78 -6.96 -16.30 -6.15
C GLN A 78 -6.09 -17.23 -5.31
N LEU A 79 -6.30 -18.55 -5.44
CA LEU A 79 -5.46 -19.52 -4.71
C LEU A 79 -4.01 -19.42 -5.20
N GLY A 80 -3.10 -19.21 -4.24
CA GLY A 80 -1.65 -19.22 -4.44
C GLY A 80 -1.05 -20.59 -4.12
N LEU A 81 -0.35 -20.70 -2.98
CA LEU A 81 0.22 -21.99 -2.50
C LEU A 81 -0.85 -23.02 -2.10
N ALA A 82 -2.08 -22.60 -1.84
CA ALA A 82 -3.19 -23.53 -1.71
C ALA A 82 -3.72 -23.94 -3.09
N SER A 83 -3.97 -25.24 -3.29
CA SER A 83 -4.65 -25.77 -4.47
C SER A 83 -6.15 -25.87 -4.29
N ASN A 84 -6.63 -25.96 -3.03
CA ASN A 84 -8.04 -26.08 -2.70
C ASN A 84 -8.32 -25.52 -1.29
N VAL A 85 -9.57 -25.11 -1.07
CA VAL A 85 -10.10 -24.75 0.25
C VAL A 85 -11.50 -25.33 0.44
N LYS A 86 -11.72 -26.05 1.53
CA LYS A 86 -13.04 -26.53 1.97
C LYS A 86 -13.50 -25.72 3.16
N THR A 87 -14.76 -25.33 3.15
CA THR A 87 -15.39 -24.62 4.26
C THR A 87 -16.41 -25.53 4.94
N SER A 88 -16.37 -25.61 6.27
CA SER A 88 -17.27 -26.41 7.08
C SER A 88 -17.66 -25.66 8.36
N ASN A 89 -18.46 -26.29 9.22
CA ASN A 89 -18.88 -25.72 10.48
C ASN A 89 -19.46 -24.29 10.32
N HIS A 90 -20.48 -24.16 9.44
CA HIS A 90 -21.14 -22.87 9.14
C HIS A 90 -20.17 -21.72 8.78
N GLY A 91 -19.05 -22.05 8.13
CA GLY A 91 -18.05 -21.06 7.72
C GLY A 91 -16.90 -20.88 8.71
N LEU A 92 -16.97 -21.47 9.90
CA LEU A 92 -16.00 -21.29 10.98
C LEU A 92 -14.77 -22.20 10.87
N THR A 93 -14.74 -23.11 9.91
CA THR A 93 -13.57 -23.96 9.68
C THR A 93 -13.19 -23.93 8.20
N LYS A 94 -11.94 -23.57 7.93
CA LYS A 94 -11.33 -23.60 6.59
C LYS A 94 -10.25 -24.66 6.55
N THR A 95 -10.37 -25.61 5.62
CA THR A 95 -9.34 -26.64 5.39
C THR A 95 -8.69 -26.39 4.04
N PHE A 96 -7.43 -26.00 4.07
CA PHE A 96 -6.61 -25.73 2.88
C PHE A 96 -5.78 -26.95 2.52
N THR A 97 -5.71 -27.24 1.22
CA THR A 97 -4.77 -28.21 0.66
C THR A 97 -3.61 -27.44 0.05
N ILE A 98 -2.40 -27.62 0.57
CA ILE A 98 -1.17 -27.04 0.00
C ILE A 98 -0.82 -27.82 -1.27
N ARG A 99 -0.37 -27.10 -2.33
CA ARG A 99 0.04 -27.72 -3.60
C ARG A 99 1.14 -28.76 -3.38
N GLU A 100 1.05 -29.89 -4.05
CA GLU A 100 2.07 -30.95 -3.99
C GLU A 100 3.41 -30.48 -4.58
N ASP A 101 3.37 -29.66 -5.62
CA ASP A 101 4.52 -29.11 -6.32
C ASP A 101 5.07 -27.82 -5.70
N ALA A 102 4.45 -27.31 -4.62
CA ALA A 102 4.95 -26.13 -3.90
C ALA A 102 6.29 -26.41 -3.22
N LYS A 103 7.32 -25.63 -3.61
CA LYS A 103 8.70 -25.76 -3.11
C LYS A 103 9.28 -24.41 -2.75
N TRP A 104 10.10 -24.40 -1.73
CA TRP A 104 11.02 -23.31 -1.45
C TRP A 104 12.09 -23.20 -2.54
N SER A 105 12.71 -22.04 -2.67
CA SER A 105 13.76 -21.78 -3.67
C SER A 105 15.01 -22.68 -3.53
N ASN A 106 15.25 -23.25 -2.34
CA ASN A 106 16.28 -24.25 -2.07
C ASN A 106 15.87 -25.68 -2.48
N GLY A 107 14.60 -25.88 -2.85
CA GLY A 107 14.04 -27.17 -3.27
C GLY A 107 13.28 -27.95 -2.20
N ASP A 108 13.31 -27.53 -0.94
CA ASP A 108 12.52 -28.14 0.14
C ASP A 108 11.02 -28.01 -0.16
N PRO A 109 10.18 -28.99 0.24
CA PRO A 109 8.73 -28.88 0.09
C PRO A 109 8.18 -27.78 1.01
N ILE A 110 7.18 -27.04 0.55
CA ILE A 110 6.39 -26.15 1.40
C ILE A 110 5.29 -26.98 2.06
N THR A 111 5.18 -26.86 3.39
CA THR A 111 4.28 -27.67 4.21
C THR A 111 3.27 -26.80 4.97
N ALA A 112 2.20 -27.43 5.46
CA ALA A 112 1.23 -26.79 6.34
C ALA A 112 1.87 -26.30 7.65
N ASN A 113 2.94 -26.96 8.14
CA ASN A 113 3.66 -26.52 9.33
C ASN A 113 4.38 -25.18 9.13
N ASP A 114 4.84 -24.87 7.91
CA ASP A 114 5.47 -23.56 7.62
C ASP A 114 4.47 -22.40 7.81
N PHE A 115 3.18 -22.63 7.50
CA PHE A 115 2.10 -21.66 7.78
C PHE A 115 1.78 -21.59 9.28
N VAL A 116 1.67 -22.72 9.97
CA VAL A 116 1.42 -22.75 11.42
C VAL A 116 2.51 -21.99 12.17
N PHE A 117 3.76 -22.23 11.80
CA PHE A 117 4.90 -21.53 12.38
C PHE A 117 4.85 -20.02 12.10
N ALA A 118 4.68 -19.62 10.84
CA ALA A 118 4.61 -18.22 10.44
C ALA A 118 3.48 -17.45 11.14
N TRP A 119 2.26 -17.99 11.17
CA TRP A 119 1.11 -17.31 11.74
C TRP A 119 1.17 -17.20 13.26
N ARG A 120 1.76 -18.20 13.94
CA ARG A 120 2.08 -18.12 15.37
C ARG A 120 3.14 -17.05 15.65
N ARG A 121 4.14 -16.89 14.78
CA ARG A 121 5.10 -15.79 14.88
C ARG A 121 4.42 -14.43 14.71
N LEU A 122 3.53 -14.30 13.74
CA LEU A 122 2.78 -13.05 13.48
C LEU A 122 1.93 -12.66 14.67
N ALA A 123 1.15 -13.59 15.24
CA ALA A 123 0.27 -13.33 16.39
C ALA A 123 1.03 -13.13 17.72
N ASN A 124 2.31 -13.48 17.80
CA ASN A 124 3.06 -13.42 19.06
C ASN A 124 3.50 -11.98 19.39
N PRO A 125 2.97 -11.35 20.45
CA PRO A 125 3.30 -9.96 20.79
C PRO A 125 4.80 -9.76 21.11
N LYS A 126 5.53 -10.81 21.49
CA LYS A 126 6.98 -10.75 21.75
C LYS A 126 7.80 -10.47 20.50
N ASN A 127 7.27 -10.71 19.30
CA ASN A 127 7.96 -10.42 18.05
C ASN A 127 7.82 -8.96 17.61
N ALA A 128 7.02 -8.16 18.33
CA ALA A 128 6.82 -6.73 18.07
C ALA A 128 6.41 -6.40 16.62
N SER A 129 5.70 -7.32 15.95
CA SER A 129 5.15 -7.05 14.62
C SER A 129 4.10 -5.94 14.69
N ALA A 130 4.20 -4.95 13.80
CA ALA A 130 3.15 -3.95 13.63
C ALA A 130 1.83 -4.54 13.07
N PHE A 131 1.88 -5.76 12.54
CA PHE A 131 0.78 -6.46 11.90
C PHE A 131 0.21 -7.62 12.74
N ASN A 132 0.57 -7.71 14.02
CA ASN A 132 0.13 -8.80 14.90
C ASN A 132 -1.40 -8.88 15.09
N PHE A 133 -2.13 -7.81 14.80
CA PHE A 133 -3.60 -7.76 14.82
C PHE A 133 -4.24 -8.49 13.62
N GLN A 134 -3.52 -8.71 12.54
CA GLN A 134 -4.09 -9.27 11.30
C GLN A 134 -4.71 -10.67 11.47
N PRO A 135 -4.14 -11.61 12.24
CA PRO A 135 -4.82 -12.88 12.50
C PRO A 135 -6.21 -12.73 13.14
N GLY A 136 -6.38 -11.74 14.03
CA GLY A 136 -7.69 -11.37 14.58
C GLY A 136 -8.61 -10.76 13.55
N ALA A 137 -8.10 -9.85 12.71
CA ALA A 137 -8.85 -9.27 11.58
C ALA A 137 -9.32 -10.34 10.59
N ALA A 138 -8.55 -11.43 10.42
CA ALA A 138 -8.93 -12.61 9.64
C ALA A 138 -9.90 -13.56 10.39
N GLY A 139 -10.27 -13.23 11.62
CA GLY A 139 -11.18 -14.01 12.46
C GLY A 139 -10.57 -15.31 13.01
N ILE A 140 -9.25 -15.45 13.00
CA ILE A 140 -8.59 -16.68 13.45
C ILE A 140 -8.76 -16.82 14.96
N LYS A 141 -9.29 -17.97 15.37
CA LYS A 141 -9.64 -18.26 16.76
C LYS A 141 -8.49 -17.98 17.73
N ASN A 142 -8.81 -17.33 18.83
CA ASN A 142 -7.90 -16.91 19.91
C ASN A 142 -6.86 -15.83 19.52
N ALA A 143 -6.84 -15.31 18.31
CA ALA A 143 -5.79 -14.38 17.86
C ALA A 143 -5.73 -13.12 18.74
N ASP A 144 -6.87 -12.46 19.00
CA ASP A 144 -6.93 -11.23 19.81
C ASP A 144 -6.52 -11.47 21.27
N ASP A 145 -6.92 -12.62 21.86
CA ASP A 145 -6.52 -13.00 23.20
C ASP A 145 -5.00 -13.28 23.31
N ILE A 146 -4.40 -13.80 22.25
CA ILE A 146 -2.94 -14.03 22.17
C ILE A 146 -2.20 -12.69 22.11
N VAL A 147 -2.64 -11.78 21.25
CA VAL A 147 -2.06 -10.44 21.12
C VAL A 147 -2.17 -9.67 22.43
N ALA A 148 -3.32 -9.81 23.13
CA ALA A 148 -3.54 -9.22 24.45
C ALA A 148 -2.80 -9.93 25.60
N GLY A 149 -2.02 -11.00 25.31
CA GLY A 149 -1.28 -11.78 26.32
C GLY A 149 -2.15 -12.66 27.23
N LYS A 150 -3.44 -12.84 26.92
CA LYS A 150 -4.38 -13.64 27.70
C LYS A 150 -4.31 -15.14 27.42
N LYS A 151 -3.84 -15.52 26.23
CA LYS A 151 -3.70 -16.93 25.82
C LYS A 151 -2.30 -17.20 25.25
N PRO A 152 -1.83 -18.45 25.35
CA PRO A 152 -0.55 -18.84 24.80
C PRO A 152 -0.61 -18.92 23.28
N VAL A 153 0.49 -18.61 22.59
CA VAL A 153 0.61 -18.56 21.12
C VAL A 153 0.23 -19.86 20.42
N ASN A 154 0.48 -21.01 21.06
CA ASN A 154 0.13 -22.34 20.52
C ASN A 154 -1.40 -22.60 20.51
N SER A 155 -2.20 -21.79 21.18
CA SER A 155 -3.67 -21.87 21.13
C SER A 155 -4.30 -21.18 19.92
N LEU A 156 -3.49 -20.53 19.06
CA LEU A 156 -3.98 -19.96 17.80
C LEU A 156 -4.71 -21.03 16.98
N GLY A 157 -5.90 -20.70 16.47
CA GLY A 157 -6.79 -21.58 15.71
C GLY A 157 -6.21 -22.04 14.36
N VAL A 158 -4.96 -22.51 14.35
CA VAL A 158 -4.29 -23.00 13.16
C VAL A 158 -3.51 -24.28 13.46
N LYS A 159 -3.70 -25.33 12.65
CA LYS A 159 -2.99 -26.60 12.80
C LYS A 159 -2.73 -27.31 11.46
N ALA A 160 -1.59 -27.96 11.34
CA ALA A 160 -1.31 -28.90 10.29
C ALA A 160 -1.87 -30.28 10.69
N THR A 161 -2.75 -30.87 9.89
CA THR A 161 -3.27 -32.23 10.09
C THR A 161 -2.55 -33.26 9.23
N SER A 162 -1.81 -32.78 8.22
CA SER A 162 -0.83 -33.51 7.44
C SER A 162 0.20 -32.51 6.89
N GLU A 163 1.24 -32.99 6.19
CA GLU A 163 2.21 -32.09 5.54
C GLU A 163 1.56 -31.10 4.57
N LYS A 164 0.47 -31.49 3.93
CA LYS A 164 -0.22 -30.69 2.91
C LYS A 164 -1.60 -30.21 3.32
N THR A 165 -2.02 -30.42 4.56
CA THR A 165 -3.35 -30.03 5.03
C THR A 165 -3.27 -29.09 6.20
N LEU A 166 -3.68 -27.83 5.99
CA LEU A 166 -3.79 -26.80 7.01
C LEU A 166 -5.26 -26.58 7.38
N VAL A 167 -5.57 -26.67 8.66
CA VAL A 167 -6.91 -26.38 9.20
C VAL A 167 -6.85 -25.07 9.97
N VAL A 168 -7.78 -24.17 9.65
CA VAL A 168 -7.94 -22.86 10.30
C VAL A 168 -9.33 -22.80 10.94
N GLU A 169 -9.37 -22.61 12.25
CA GLU A 169 -10.58 -22.38 13.03
C GLU A 169 -10.78 -20.89 13.23
N LEU A 170 -12.02 -20.43 13.09
CA LEU A 170 -12.40 -19.02 13.22
C LEU A 170 -13.30 -18.81 14.43
N ASP A 171 -13.19 -17.66 15.09
CA ASP A 171 -14.13 -17.19 16.10
C ASP A 171 -15.41 -16.63 15.45
N HIS A 172 -15.29 -16.08 14.25
CA HIS A 172 -16.40 -15.57 13.45
C HIS A 172 -16.06 -15.63 11.95
N VAL A 173 -17.09 -15.62 11.11
CA VAL A 173 -16.91 -15.60 9.64
C VAL A 173 -16.44 -14.21 9.21
N VAL A 174 -15.38 -14.16 8.40
CA VAL A 174 -14.85 -12.95 7.79
C VAL A 174 -15.05 -13.01 6.27
N PRO A 175 -15.98 -12.22 5.68
CA PRO A 175 -16.31 -12.28 4.26
C PRO A 175 -15.16 -11.93 3.30
N TYR A 176 -14.15 -11.23 3.79
CA TYR A 176 -12.96 -10.77 3.04
C TYR A 176 -11.67 -11.50 3.43
N MET A 177 -11.77 -12.63 4.16
CA MET A 177 -10.61 -13.39 4.66
C MET A 177 -9.62 -13.76 3.55
N ASN A 178 -10.10 -14.13 2.35
CA ASN A 178 -9.24 -14.48 1.22
C ASN A 178 -8.37 -13.30 0.74
N LYS A 179 -8.86 -12.07 0.86
CA LYS A 179 -8.09 -10.85 0.55
C LYS A 179 -7.01 -10.61 1.60
N LEU A 180 -7.32 -10.81 2.89
CA LEU A 180 -6.33 -10.73 3.97
C LEU A 180 -5.24 -11.80 3.82
N LEU A 181 -5.63 -13.05 3.54
CA LEU A 181 -4.68 -14.16 3.38
C LEU A 181 -3.80 -14.06 2.13
N ALA A 182 -4.07 -13.11 1.22
CA ALA A 182 -3.20 -12.77 0.11
C ALA A 182 -2.08 -11.79 0.52
N PHE A 183 -2.15 -11.21 1.71
CA PHE A 183 -1.13 -10.29 2.22
C PHE A 183 0.13 -11.05 2.63
N SER A 184 1.30 -10.47 2.38
CA SER A 184 2.59 -11.14 2.57
C SER A 184 2.90 -11.57 4.01
N ASP A 185 2.28 -10.92 5.01
CA ASP A 185 2.45 -11.29 6.42
C ASP A 185 1.88 -12.68 6.76
N PHE A 186 0.93 -13.15 5.95
CA PHE A 186 0.39 -14.52 6.03
C PHE A 186 1.18 -15.53 5.19
N ALA A 187 2.28 -15.13 4.55
CA ALA A 187 3.13 -16.06 3.84
C ALA A 187 3.78 -17.09 4.80
N PRO A 188 4.10 -18.30 4.31
CA PRO A 188 4.76 -19.30 5.13
C PRO A 188 6.20 -18.89 5.44
N VAL A 189 6.76 -19.44 6.52
CA VAL A 189 8.17 -19.36 6.87
C VAL A 189 8.66 -20.77 7.16
N ASN A 190 9.72 -21.21 6.48
CA ASN A 190 10.32 -22.50 6.74
C ASN A 190 10.97 -22.50 8.13
N GLN A 191 10.34 -23.20 9.09
CA GLN A 191 10.78 -23.21 10.48
C GLN A 191 12.22 -23.69 10.62
N LYS A 192 12.58 -24.82 9.99
CA LYS A 192 13.92 -25.39 10.06
C LYS A 192 14.98 -24.42 9.52
N TYR A 193 14.68 -23.73 8.44
CA TYR A 193 15.59 -22.74 7.86
C TYR A 193 15.71 -21.50 8.75
N PHE A 194 14.59 -21.01 9.29
CA PHE A 194 14.55 -19.89 10.23
C PHE A 194 15.42 -20.17 11.48
N GLU A 195 15.24 -21.34 12.09
CA GLU A 195 16.00 -21.74 13.29
C GLU A 195 17.50 -21.88 12.99
N LYS A 196 17.86 -22.43 11.81
CA LYS A 196 19.24 -22.52 11.34
C LYS A 196 19.88 -21.14 11.11
N ALA A 197 19.14 -20.21 10.49
CA ALA A 197 19.61 -18.85 10.23
C ALA A 197 19.73 -18.02 11.52
N GLY A 198 18.86 -18.28 12.50
CA GLY A 198 18.86 -17.59 13.79
C GLY A 198 18.75 -16.07 13.61
N LYS A 199 19.62 -15.32 14.28
CA LYS A 199 19.65 -13.85 14.21
C LYS A 199 19.99 -13.27 12.83
N LYS A 200 20.49 -14.08 11.92
CA LYS A 200 20.82 -13.67 10.55
C LYS A 200 19.62 -13.79 9.59
N PHE A 201 18.51 -14.39 10.03
CA PHE A 201 17.33 -14.52 9.19
C PHE A 201 16.92 -13.16 8.63
N ALA A 202 16.72 -13.10 7.31
CA ALA A 202 16.31 -11.92 6.56
C ALA A 202 17.31 -10.72 6.58
N GLN A 203 18.58 -10.95 6.97
CA GLN A 203 19.62 -9.92 6.96
C GLN A 203 20.41 -9.88 5.63
N ASP A 204 20.42 -10.97 4.89
CA ASP A 204 21.08 -11.10 3.60
C ASP A 204 20.43 -12.19 2.74
N SER A 205 20.84 -12.28 1.46
CA SER A 205 20.34 -13.26 0.51
C SER A 205 20.66 -14.72 0.88
N ASP A 206 21.74 -14.99 1.62
CA ASP A 206 22.15 -16.33 2.02
C ASP A 206 21.32 -16.87 3.21
N HIS A 207 20.67 -15.97 3.95
CA HIS A 207 19.81 -16.29 5.09
C HIS A 207 18.32 -16.07 4.79
N LEU A 208 17.94 -16.12 3.49
CA LEU A 208 16.57 -16.07 3.00
C LEU A 208 16.32 -17.16 1.96
N ILE A 209 15.14 -17.80 2.00
CA ILE A 209 14.61 -18.63 0.93
C ILE A 209 13.23 -18.14 0.53
N ALA A 210 12.91 -18.25 -0.75
CA ALA A 210 11.71 -17.72 -1.34
C ALA A 210 10.65 -18.82 -1.57
N SER A 211 9.39 -18.49 -1.33
CA SER A 211 8.21 -19.29 -1.72
C SER A 211 7.49 -18.72 -2.95
N GLY A 212 7.84 -17.48 -3.34
CA GLY A 212 7.22 -16.71 -4.40
C GLY A 212 7.92 -16.75 -5.76
N PRO A 213 7.49 -15.88 -6.70
CA PRO A 213 7.94 -15.87 -8.10
C PRO A 213 9.42 -15.51 -8.27
N TYR A 214 9.99 -14.76 -7.34
CA TYR A 214 11.39 -14.33 -7.37
C TYR A 214 12.13 -14.78 -6.11
N LYS A 215 13.45 -14.79 -6.18
CA LYS A 215 14.40 -14.90 -5.06
C LYS A 215 15.41 -13.75 -5.13
N ILE A 216 15.97 -13.39 -4.00
CA ILE A 216 16.98 -12.34 -3.90
C ILE A 216 18.36 -12.92 -4.22
N LYS A 217 19.18 -12.12 -4.90
CA LYS A 217 20.54 -12.48 -5.25
C LYS A 217 21.51 -11.39 -4.75
N ASP A 218 22.65 -11.82 -4.16
CA ASP A 218 23.80 -10.98 -3.80
C ASP A 218 23.43 -9.69 -3.03
N TRP A 219 22.62 -9.80 -1.97
CA TRP A 219 22.13 -8.65 -1.20
C TRP A 219 22.36 -8.84 0.32
N LYS A 220 22.58 -7.74 1.00
CA LYS A 220 22.58 -7.63 2.48
C LYS A 220 21.84 -6.36 2.92
N LEU A 221 21.34 -6.37 4.15
CA LEU A 221 20.64 -5.23 4.74
C LEU A 221 21.55 -3.99 4.75
N GLY A 222 21.01 -2.88 4.22
CA GLY A 222 21.71 -1.62 4.03
C GLY A 222 22.22 -1.38 2.61
N ASP A 223 22.13 -2.35 1.71
CA ASP A 223 22.46 -2.13 0.30
C ASP A 223 21.42 -1.21 -0.37
N ASN A 224 21.90 -0.37 -1.29
CA ASN A 224 21.06 0.55 -2.08
C ASN A 224 20.51 -0.07 -3.38
N SER A 225 20.69 -1.37 -3.58
CA SER A 225 20.21 -2.09 -4.76
C SER A 225 19.89 -3.52 -4.38
N ILE A 226 18.75 -4.01 -4.88
CA ILE A 226 18.29 -5.39 -4.67
C ILE A 226 18.02 -6.01 -6.03
N GLN A 227 18.59 -7.20 -6.25
CA GLN A 227 18.36 -7.96 -7.46
C GLN A 227 17.40 -9.13 -7.19
N LEU A 228 16.20 -9.04 -7.74
CA LEU A 228 15.23 -10.12 -7.75
C LEU A 228 15.43 -10.95 -9.02
N VAL A 229 15.75 -12.23 -8.87
CA VAL A 229 15.89 -13.16 -9.99
C VAL A 229 14.78 -14.19 -9.97
N LYS A 230 14.28 -14.57 -11.14
CA LYS A 230 13.21 -15.55 -11.29
C LYS A 230 13.49 -16.82 -10.49
N ASN A 231 12.53 -17.25 -9.68
CA ASN A 231 12.60 -18.48 -8.91
C ASN A 231 12.13 -19.68 -9.77
N ALA A 232 13.07 -20.44 -10.30
CA ALA A 232 12.76 -21.61 -11.13
C ALA A 232 12.05 -22.74 -10.36
N LYS A 233 12.03 -22.71 -9.02
CA LYS A 233 11.33 -23.69 -8.17
C LYS A 233 9.91 -23.27 -7.80
N TYR A 234 9.52 -22.02 -8.16
CA TYR A 234 8.17 -21.54 -7.93
C TYR A 234 7.16 -22.37 -8.76
N TRP A 235 6.06 -22.82 -8.14
CA TRP A 235 5.08 -23.69 -8.77
C TRP A 235 4.52 -23.14 -10.09
N ASP A 236 4.40 -21.81 -10.20
CA ASP A 236 3.88 -21.12 -11.38
C ASP A 236 4.97 -20.35 -12.15
N ALA A 237 6.21 -20.83 -12.10
CA ALA A 237 7.36 -20.18 -12.74
C ALA A 237 7.18 -19.95 -14.25
N LYS A 238 6.37 -20.77 -14.94
CA LYS A 238 6.08 -20.63 -16.38
C LYS A 238 5.38 -19.30 -16.72
N ASN A 239 4.62 -18.73 -15.78
CA ASN A 239 3.89 -17.49 -15.96
C ASN A 239 4.67 -16.25 -15.54
N VAL A 240 5.83 -16.39 -14.92
CA VAL A 240 6.76 -15.29 -14.62
C VAL A 240 7.55 -14.94 -15.88
N LYS A 241 7.34 -13.73 -16.42
CA LYS A 241 7.89 -13.31 -17.72
C LYS A 241 9.26 -12.66 -17.62
N LEU A 242 9.48 -11.85 -16.58
CA LEU A 242 10.78 -11.20 -16.37
C LEU A 242 11.74 -12.17 -15.66
N ASN A 243 12.98 -12.27 -16.19
CA ASN A 243 14.02 -13.06 -15.55
C ASN A 243 14.67 -12.33 -14.38
N GLU A 244 14.63 -10.99 -14.40
CA GLU A 244 15.26 -10.15 -13.38
C GLU A 244 14.48 -8.84 -13.19
N VAL A 245 14.34 -8.42 -11.93
CA VAL A 245 13.91 -7.08 -11.55
C VAL A 245 14.97 -6.50 -10.62
N LYS A 246 15.56 -5.38 -11.01
CA LYS A 246 16.48 -4.62 -10.16
C LYS A 246 15.70 -3.52 -9.46
N LEU A 247 15.83 -3.43 -8.14
CA LEU A 247 15.25 -2.37 -7.32
C LEU A 247 16.37 -1.48 -6.83
N ASP A 248 16.48 -0.27 -7.37
CA ASP A 248 17.50 0.72 -6.96
C ASP A 248 16.89 1.74 -6.01
N VAL A 249 17.57 2.04 -4.91
CA VAL A 249 17.14 3.05 -3.93
C VAL A 249 17.69 4.41 -4.34
N ILE A 250 16.81 5.29 -4.82
CA ILE A 250 17.13 6.68 -5.16
C ILE A 250 16.09 7.58 -4.47
N VAL A 251 16.47 8.16 -3.34
CA VAL A 251 15.56 8.96 -2.49
C VAL A 251 15.24 10.31 -3.11
N ASP A 252 16.19 10.90 -3.84
CA ASP A 252 16.04 12.20 -4.50
C ASP A 252 15.26 12.04 -5.81
N PRO A 253 14.06 12.67 -5.95
CA PRO A 253 13.22 12.52 -7.13
C PRO A 253 13.87 13.06 -8.43
N GLU A 254 14.71 14.10 -8.33
CA GLU A 254 15.41 14.66 -9.50
C GLU A 254 16.46 13.67 -10.02
N LYS A 255 17.22 13.04 -9.11
CA LYS A 255 18.16 11.97 -9.47
C LYS A 255 17.45 10.75 -10.04
N ALA A 256 16.28 10.39 -9.51
CA ALA A 256 15.46 9.31 -10.07
C ALA A 256 15.01 9.63 -11.51
N ALA A 257 14.55 10.87 -11.76
CA ALA A 257 14.17 11.30 -13.10
C ALA A 257 15.37 11.28 -14.07
N ILE A 258 16.56 11.72 -13.63
CA ILE A 258 17.80 11.64 -14.42
C ILE A 258 18.17 10.18 -14.73
N ALA A 259 18.02 9.26 -13.77
CA ALA A 259 18.26 7.84 -13.99
C ALA A 259 17.31 7.26 -15.05
N PHE A 260 16.07 7.73 -15.10
CA PHE A 260 15.15 7.38 -16.19
C PHE A 260 15.61 7.98 -17.53
N GLU A 261 15.93 9.28 -17.59
CA GLU A 261 16.34 9.94 -18.84
C GLU A 261 17.58 9.28 -19.48
N ASN A 262 18.58 8.91 -18.68
CA ASN A 262 19.82 8.27 -19.14
C ASN A 262 19.72 6.76 -19.37
N GLY A 263 18.56 6.14 -19.13
CA GLY A 263 18.32 4.71 -19.35
C GLY A 263 18.80 3.78 -18.23
N SER A 264 19.22 4.32 -17.07
CA SER A 264 19.61 3.50 -15.91
C SER A 264 18.42 2.96 -15.13
N ALA A 265 17.25 3.59 -15.28
CA ALA A 265 15.98 3.16 -14.69
C ALA A 265 14.88 3.07 -15.76
N ASP A 266 13.96 2.15 -15.56
CA ASP A 266 12.82 1.90 -16.46
C ASP A 266 11.49 2.34 -15.88
N TYR A 267 11.43 2.49 -14.55
CA TYR A 267 10.25 2.91 -13.80
C TYR A 267 10.66 3.77 -12.61
N VAL A 268 10.15 4.99 -12.55
CA VAL A 268 10.44 5.95 -11.46
C VAL A 268 9.18 6.71 -11.06
N HIS A 269 9.02 6.99 -9.77
CA HIS A 269 7.98 7.87 -9.27
C HIS A 269 8.37 9.34 -9.44
N LEU A 270 7.40 10.16 -9.78
CA LEU A 270 7.53 11.61 -9.82
C LEU A 270 6.85 12.26 -8.62
N SER A 271 7.38 13.39 -8.17
CA SER A 271 6.76 14.21 -7.14
C SER A 271 7.04 15.70 -7.35
N GLY A 272 6.26 16.55 -6.70
CA GLY A 272 6.47 18.00 -6.69
C GLY A 272 6.51 18.61 -8.08
N GLN A 273 7.51 19.45 -8.35
CA GLN A 273 7.66 20.18 -9.61
C GLN A 273 8.03 19.31 -10.81
N LEU A 274 8.44 18.08 -10.60
CA LEU A 274 8.72 17.15 -11.69
C LEU A 274 7.43 16.72 -12.42
N VAL A 275 6.31 16.65 -11.71
CA VAL A 275 5.04 16.22 -12.30
C VAL A 275 4.61 17.13 -13.46
N PRO A 276 4.48 18.45 -13.31
CA PRO A 276 4.15 19.33 -14.44
C PRO A 276 5.24 19.34 -15.52
N LYS A 277 6.54 19.15 -15.16
CA LYS A 277 7.66 19.07 -16.11
C LYS A 277 7.48 17.89 -17.08
N TYR A 278 7.14 16.71 -16.58
CA TYR A 278 7.05 15.48 -17.39
C TYR A 278 5.65 15.12 -17.87
N ARG A 279 4.60 15.86 -17.49
CA ARG A 279 3.19 15.54 -17.82
C ARG A 279 2.91 15.31 -19.32
N LYS A 280 3.75 15.88 -20.20
CA LYS A 280 3.66 15.72 -21.66
C LYS A 280 4.63 14.68 -22.23
N ASP A 281 5.45 14.06 -21.39
CA ASP A 281 6.36 12.98 -21.83
C ASP A 281 5.55 11.74 -22.21
N LYS A 282 5.96 11.06 -23.28
CA LYS A 282 5.29 9.84 -23.78
C LYS A 282 5.32 8.67 -22.80
N ASN A 283 6.24 8.70 -21.85
CA ASN A 283 6.39 7.69 -20.80
C ASN A 283 5.70 8.10 -19.49
N TYR A 284 5.05 9.28 -19.47
CA TYR A 284 4.33 9.72 -18.28
C TYR A 284 3.00 8.97 -18.16
N GLU A 285 2.78 8.38 -16.99
CA GLU A 285 1.49 7.83 -16.58
C GLU A 285 1.10 8.45 -15.24
N ASN A 286 -0.19 8.75 -15.08
CA ASN A 286 -0.73 9.22 -13.80
C ASN A 286 -1.51 8.07 -13.18
N GLU A 287 -0.85 7.31 -12.32
CA GLU A 287 -1.50 6.31 -11.48
C GLU A 287 -2.17 6.98 -10.29
N VAL A 288 -3.24 6.39 -9.79
CA VAL A 288 -3.91 6.84 -8.56
C VAL A 288 -3.24 6.15 -7.37
N GLY A 289 -2.87 6.93 -6.38
CA GLY A 289 -2.19 6.41 -5.20
C GLY A 289 -3.14 5.73 -4.21
N ASN A 290 -2.57 5.09 -3.22
CA ASN A 290 -3.25 4.25 -2.26
C ASN A 290 -3.51 4.91 -0.90
N PHE A 291 -3.59 6.25 -0.85
CA PHE A 291 -3.91 6.99 0.38
C PHE A 291 -5.03 8.00 0.16
N THR A 292 -6.05 7.98 1.01
CA THR A 292 -6.96 9.11 1.18
C THR A 292 -6.41 10.05 2.24
N GLN A 293 -6.26 11.33 1.88
CA GLN A 293 -5.98 12.41 2.82
C GLN A 293 -7.28 13.05 3.28
N TYR A 294 -7.39 13.27 4.58
CA TYR A 294 -8.61 13.75 5.19
C TYR A 294 -8.33 14.58 6.45
N LEU A 295 -9.29 15.38 6.86
CA LEU A 295 -9.29 15.99 8.19
C LEU A 295 -9.91 15.00 9.18
N MET A 296 -9.34 14.88 10.37
CA MET A 296 -9.94 14.15 11.48
C MET A 296 -10.18 15.11 12.64
N PHE A 297 -11.43 15.21 13.06
CA PHE A 297 -11.82 15.99 14.23
C PHE A 297 -11.77 15.14 15.50
N ASN A 298 -11.23 15.71 16.57
CA ASN A 298 -11.42 15.16 17.93
C ASN A 298 -12.79 15.58 18.45
N VAL A 299 -13.80 14.72 18.26
CA VAL A 299 -15.19 15.04 18.64
C VAL A 299 -15.43 15.04 20.16
N LYS A 300 -14.42 14.70 20.98
CA LYS A 300 -14.49 14.84 22.44
C LYS A 300 -14.06 16.22 22.91
N LYS A 301 -13.45 17.02 22.06
CA LYS A 301 -13.10 18.41 22.40
C LYS A 301 -14.39 19.27 22.41
N PRO A 302 -14.65 20.04 23.48
CA PRO A 302 -15.82 20.93 23.55
C PRO A 302 -15.90 21.85 22.33
N GLY A 303 -17.06 21.89 21.70
CA GLY A 303 -17.34 22.64 20.48
C GLY A 303 -17.06 21.87 19.18
N LEU A 304 -16.13 20.90 19.16
CA LEU A 304 -15.92 20.01 18.00
C LEU A 304 -16.88 18.80 18.03
N ASP A 305 -17.58 18.55 19.13
CA ASP A 305 -18.76 17.68 19.22
C ASP A 305 -19.95 18.22 18.42
N ASN A 306 -19.98 19.54 18.15
CA ASN A 306 -21.00 20.18 17.34
C ASN A 306 -20.88 19.80 15.86
N GLU A 307 -21.83 19.00 15.37
CA GLU A 307 -21.84 18.50 13.99
C GLU A 307 -21.99 19.66 12.96
N ASP A 308 -22.82 20.69 13.27
CA ASP A 308 -22.97 21.85 12.38
C ASP A 308 -21.62 22.58 12.17
N LEU A 309 -20.75 22.65 13.19
CA LEU A 309 -19.41 23.23 13.04
C LEU A 309 -18.53 22.39 12.11
N ARG A 310 -18.50 21.09 12.29
CA ARG A 310 -17.73 20.20 11.41
C ARG A 310 -18.21 20.25 9.96
N LYS A 311 -19.56 20.28 9.78
CA LYS A 311 -20.18 20.45 8.45
C LYS A 311 -19.82 21.80 7.82
N ALA A 312 -19.80 22.87 8.59
CA ALA A 312 -19.39 24.19 8.12
C ALA A 312 -17.93 24.18 7.61
N ILE A 313 -17.03 23.57 8.38
CA ILE A 313 -15.62 23.43 7.99
C ILE A 313 -15.50 22.58 6.73
N SER A 314 -16.15 21.41 6.66
CA SER A 314 -16.10 20.52 5.49
C SER A 314 -16.58 21.20 4.21
N SER A 315 -17.75 21.89 4.27
CA SER A 315 -18.35 22.57 3.12
C SER A 315 -17.56 23.80 2.68
N SER A 316 -16.71 24.38 3.55
CA SER A 316 -15.88 25.53 3.22
C SER A 316 -14.66 25.19 2.34
N ILE A 317 -14.30 23.91 2.18
CA ILE A 317 -13.06 23.47 1.54
C ILE A 317 -13.34 23.02 0.11
N ASN A 318 -12.76 23.72 -0.88
CA ASN A 318 -12.81 23.31 -2.28
C ASN A 318 -11.72 22.27 -2.59
N ARG A 319 -12.11 21.01 -2.64
CA ARG A 319 -11.22 19.87 -2.90
C ARG A 319 -10.60 19.89 -4.29
N LYS A 320 -11.33 20.43 -5.29
CA LYS A 320 -10.85 20.57 -6.67
C LYS A 320 -9.69 21.59 -6.75
N GLU A 321 -9.75 22.68 -5.95
CA GLU A 321 -8.65 23.64 -5.87
C GLU A 321 -7.39 23.00 -5.25
N ILE A 322 -7.54 22.16 -4.20
CA ILE A 322 -6.42 21.44 -3.60
C ILE A 322 -5.67 20.65 -4.67
N THR A 323 -6.39 19.83 -5.44
CA THR A 323 -5.75 18.92 -6.40
C THR A 323 -5.24 19.62 -7.65
N LYS A 324 -6.01 20.58 -8.20
CA LYS A 324 -5.68 21.24 -9.47
C LYS A 324 -4.66 22.37 -9.34
N HIS A 325 -4.69 23.11 -8.22
CA HIS A 325 -3.93 24.36 -8.10
C HIS A 325 -2.88 24.36 -6.97
N ILE A 326 -3.10 23.57 -5.90
CA ILE A 326 -2.14 23.47 -4.80
C ILE A 326 -1.16 22.32 -5.05
N LEU A 327 -1.65 21.10 -5.27
CA LEU A 327 -0.82 19.89 -5.42
C LEU A 327 -0.25 19.74 -6.82
N LYS A 328 -1.09 19.74 -7.85
CA LYS A 328 -0.71 19.57 -9.26
C LYS A 328 0.05 18.28 -9.56
N ASP A 329 -0.07 17.27 -8.71
CA ASP A 329 0.70 16.04 -8.66
C ASP A 329 -0.07 14.80 -9.13
N GLY A 330 -1.21 14.99 -9.79
CA GLY A 330 -2.07 13.87 -10.21
C GLY A 330 -3.08 13.42 -9.16
N SER A 331 -3.05 13.99 -7.95
CA SER A 331 -4.09 13.76 -6.93
C SER A 331 -5.48 14.08 -7.45
N ILE A 332 -6.47 13.34 -6.98
CA ILE A 332 -7.89 13.53 -7.34
C ILE A 332 -8.71 13.95 -6.13
N PRO A 333 -9.70 14.86 -6.30
CA PRO A 333 -10.63 15.20 -5.23
C PRO A 333 -11.50 13.99 -4.89
N VAL A 334 -11.78 13.76 -3.60
CA VAL A 334 -12.60 12.62 -3.17
C VAL A 334 -13.72 13.04 -2.23
N HIS A 335 -14.79 12.25 -2.25
CA HIS A 335 -16.02 12.46 -1.50
C HIS A 335 -16.36 11.28 -0.59
N SER A 336 -15.54 10.23 -0.63
CA SER A 336 -15.67 9.00 0.12
C SER A 336 -14.39 8.75 0.92
N MET A 337 -14.49 8.14 2.09
CA MET A 337 -13.33 7.62 2.79
C MET A 337 -12.77 6.38 2.10
N VAL A 338 -13.64 5.57 1.50
CA VAL A 338 -13.23 4.44 0.65
C VAL A 338 -12.71 4.98 -0.67
N MET A 339 -11.52 4.56 -1.03
CA MET A 339 -10.78 5.06 -2.20
C MET A 339 -11.42 4.68 -3.52
N LYS A 340 -11.22 5.53 -4.52
CA LYS A 340 -11.49 5.18 -5.90
C LYS A 340 -10.61 4.00 -6.34
N ASP A 341 -11.18 3.14 -7.16
CA ASP A 341 -10.60 1.91 -7.70
C ASP A 341 -10.32 0.80 -6.66
N LEU A 342 -10.72 0.98 -5.39
CA LEU A 342 -10.56 -0.05 -4.37
C LEU A 342 -11.59 -1.18 -4.50
N VAL A 343 -12.86 -0.84 -4.69
CA VAL A 343 -13.96 -1.82 -4.76
C VAL A 343 -15.01 -1.39 -5.76
N LYS A 344 -15.45 -2.35 -6.56
CA LYS A 344 -16.57 -2.17 -7.50
C LYS A 344 -17.84 -2.83 -6.99
N ASN A 345 -18.96 -2.21 -7.29
CA ASN A 345 -20.30 -2.76 -7.00
C ASN A 345 -20.47 -4.11 -7.72
N PRO A 346 -20.72 -5.21 -7.00
CA PRO A 346 -20.84 -6.53 -7.60
C PRO A 346 -22.04 -6.67 -8.55
N SER A 347 -23.03 -5.76 -8.46
CA SER A 347 -24.25 -5.82 -9.27
C SER A 347 -24.16 -5.03 -10.57
N ASN A 348 -23.39 -3.93 -10.62
CA ASN A 348 -23.36 -3.01 -11.77
C ASN A 348 -21.95 -2.60 -12.21
N GLY A 349 -20.89 -2.99 -11.47
CA GLY A 349 -19.50 -2.69 -11.79
C GLY A 349 -19.06 -1.25 -11.51
N LYS A 350 -19.93 -0.37 -10.97
CA LYS A 350 -19.57 1.00 -10.62
C LYS A 350 -18.61 1.03 -9.43
N ASP A 351 -17.76 2.03 -9.40
CA ASP A 351 -16.84 2.24 -8.29
C ASP A 351 -17.57 2.66 -7.01
N PHE A 352 -17.12 2.14 -5.86
CA PHE A 352 -17.72 2.45 -4.56
C PHE A 352 -17.65 3.93 -4.22
N ALA A 353 -16.51 4.57 -4.50
CA ALA A 353 -16.33 6.01 -4.24
C ALA A 353 -17.27 6.86 -5.11
N ASP A 354 -17.54 6.44 -6.36
CA ASP A 354 -18.44 7.15 -7.27
C ASP A 354 -19.92 6.96 -6.87
N GLU A 355 -20.29 5.87 -6.18
CA GLU A 355 -21.64 5.65 -5.65
C GLU A 355 -21.86 6.26 -4.26
N SER A 356 -20.80 6.70 -3.59
CA SER A 356 -20.87 7.43 -2.32
C SER A 356 -21.32 8.87 -2.60
N THR A 357 -22.60 9.14 -2.38
CA THR A 357 -23.20 10.46 -2.63
C THR A 357 -23.74 11.04 -1.34
N THR A 358 -23.18 12.17 -0.91
CA THR A 358 -23.69 12.97 0.20
C THR A 358 -23.59 14.45 -0.13
N ASP A 359 -24.50 15.26 0.42
CA ASP A 359 -24.53 16.73 0.21
C ASP A 359 -23.26 17.43 0.75
N LEU A 360 -22.54 16.79 1.68
CA LEU A 360 -21.31 17.36 2.29
C LEU A 360 -20.05 17.13 1.45
N SER A 361 -20.16 16.40 0.37
CA SER A 361 -19.03 16.06 -0.49
C SER A 361 -18.55 17.22 -1.35
N GLU A 362 -19.42 18.19 -1.67
CA GLU A 362 -19.10 19.31 -2.55
C GLU A 362 -18.77 20.59 -1.75
N TYR A 363 -17.94 21.44 -2.33
CA TYR A 363 -17.72 22.78 -1.84
C TYR A 363 -18.96 23.64 -2.01
N SER A 364 -19.40 24.28 -0.91
CA SER A 364 -20.50 25.22 -0.94
C SER A 364 -20.29 26.31 0.11
N ALA A 365 -19.91 27.50 -0.33
CA ALA A 365 -19.77 28.66 0.58
C ALA A 365 -21.11 29.02 1.24
N ALA A 366 -22.23 28.77 0.55
CA ALA A 366 -23.59 29.01 1.09
C ALA A 366 -23.90 28.04 2.23
N ASP A 367 -23.66 26.74 2.04
CA ASP A 367 -23.88 25.73 3.07
C ASP A 367 -22.88 25.88 4.23
N ALA A 368 -21.61 26.19 3.95
CA ALA A 368 -20.64 26.52 4.98
C ALA A 368 -21.14 27.64 5.90
N LYS A 369 -21.64 28.74 5.32
CA LYS A 369 -22.23 29.86 6.07
C LYS A 369 -23.52 29.45 6.82
N LYS A 370 -24.39 28.66 6.21
CA LYS A 370 -25.61 28.14 6.82
C LYS A 370 -25.31 27.29 8.06
N TYR A 371 -24.40 26.31 7.93
CA TYR A 371 -23.97 25.47 9.04
C TYR A 371 -23.23 26.27 10.12
N TRP A 372 -22.37 27.23 9.70
CA TRP A 372 -21.69 28.12 10.65
C TRP A 372 -22.67 28.95 11.48
N ASN A 373 -23.71 29.51 10.87
CA ASN A 373 -24.74 30.28 11.59
C ASN A 373 -25.48 29.43 12.63
N LYS A 374 -25.71 28.14 12.35
CA LYS A 374 -26.28 27.19 13.31
C LYS A 374 -25.28 26.82 14.41
N ALA A 375 -24.02 26.59 14.05
CA ALA A 375 -22.99 26.19 15.00
C ALA A 375 -22.71 27.29 16.04
N LYS A 376 -22.51 28.53 15.59
CA LYS A 376 -22.14 29.65 16.47
C LYS A 376 -23.21 30.02 17.52
N SER A 377 -24.46 29.55 17.36
CA SER A 377 -25.50 29.68 18.39
C SER A 377 -25.44 28.58 19.45
N LYS A 378 -24.63 27.53 19.24
CA LYS A 378 -24.55 26.36 20.09
C LYS A 378 -23.17 26.14 20.73
N THR A 379 -22.14 26.87 20.24
CA THR A 379 -20.78 26.79 20.78
C THR A 379 -20.06 28.12 20.67
N ASP A 380 -19.23 28.41 21.69
CA ASP A 380 -18.35 29.58 21.72
C ASP A 380 -16.98 29.33 21.12
N LEU A 381 -16.74 28.14 20.55
CA LEU A 381 -15.47 27.83 19.91
C LEU A 381 -15.25 28.71 18.66
N ARG A 382 -14.17 29.51 18.68
CA ARG A 382 -13.80 30.45 17.60
C ARG A 382 -12.37 30.28 17.12
N SER A 383 -11.63 29.33 17.69
CA SER A 383 -10.29 28.96 17.24
C SER A 383 -10.08 27.47 17.33
N ILE A 384 -9.43 26.90 16.33
CA ILE A 384 -9.00 25.50 16.27
C ILE A 384 -7.55 25.41 15.84
N THR A 385 -6.85 24.40 16.34
CA THR A 385 -5.51 24.06 15.86
C THR A 385 -5.61 22.99 14.80
N LEU A 386 -5.10 23.24 13.59
CA LEU A 386 -4.91 22.24 12.54
C LEU A 386 -3.51 21.65 12.64
N LEU A 387 -3.44 20.42 13.15
CA LEU A 387 -2.22 19.62 13.29
C LEU A 387 -1.89 18.92 11.97
N TYR A 388 -0.63 18.98 11.54
CA TYR A 388 -0.14 18.23 10.38
C TYR A 388 1.34 17.85 10.56
N ASP A 389 1.84 16.89 9.79
CA ASP A 389 3.23 16.46 9.92
C ASP A 389 4.12 16.93 8.76
N ASP A 390 5.42 16.78 8.96
CA ASP A 390 6.50 17.20 8.07
C ASP A 390 6.95 16.12 7.07
N SER A 391 6.26 14.97 7.04
CA SER A 391 6.67 13.84 6.17
C SER A 391 6.43 14.09 4.68
N ASP A 392 5.60 15.09 4.36
CA ASP A 392 5.31 15.50 2.98
C ASP A 392 5.21 17.05 2.93
N PRO A 393 6.06 17.73 2.15
CA PRO A 393 5.99 19.20 1.99
C PRO A 393 4.62 19.69 1.52
N ALA A 394 3.85 18.87 0.81
CA ALA A 394 2.51 19.22 0.33
C ALA A 394 1.53 19.48 1.48
N TYR A 395 1.73 18.86 2.65
CA TYR A 395 0.83 19.05 3.79
C TYR A 395 0.81 20.48 4.31
N ALA A 396 1.95 21.16 4.32
CA ALA A 396 2.00 22.57 4.71
C ALA A 396 1.14 23.46 3.78
N ASN A 397 1.22 23.23 2.47
CA ASN A 397 0.45 23.97 1.47
C ASN A 397 -1.06 23.67 1.60
N VAL A 398 -1.43 22.40 1.80
CA VAL A 398 -2.84 22.00 2.00
C VAL A 398 -3.38 22.59 3.31
N ALA A 399 -2.62 22.52 4.40
CA ALA A 399 -3.02 23.09 5.69
C ALA A 399 -3.22 24.62 5.62
N ALA A 400 -2.31 25.33 4.94
CA ALA A 400 -2.44 26.76 4.70
C ALA A 400 -3.68 27.09 3.86
N TYR A 401 -3.97 26.30 2.84
CA TYR A 401 -5.18 26.46 2.03
C TYR A 401 -6.45 26.19 2.85
N VAL A 402 -6.49 25.11 3.63
CA VAL A 402 -7.63 24.79 4.52
C VAL A 402 -7.87 25.95 5.49
N LYS A 403 -6.81 26.47 6.16
CA LYS A 403 -6.90 27.65 7.01
C LYS A 403 -7.57 28.83 6.29
N ALA A 404 -7.04 29.20 5.13
CA ALA A 404 -7.55 30.33 4.36
C ALA A 404 -9.03 30.16 3.96
N GLN A 405 -9.45 28.95 3.58
CA GLN A 405 -10.84 28.66 3.22
C GLN A 405 -11.78 28.71 4.42
N VAL A 406 -11.39 28.15 5.54
CA VAL A 406 -12.18 28.15 6.78
C VAL A 406 -12.35 29.60 7.28
N GLU A 407 -11.27 30.37 7.41
CA GLU A 407 -11.33 31.76 7.89
C GLU A 407 -12.12 32.67 6.95
N LYS A 408 -12.05 32.45 5.62
CA LYS A 408 -12.81 33.18 4.62
C LYS A 408 -14.32 32.92 4.69
N ASN A 409 -14.71 31.66 4.80
CA ASN A 409 -16.10 31.20 4.68
C ASN A 409 -16.85 31.19 6.02
N LEU A 410 -16.13 31.15 7.16
CA LEU A 410 -16.67 31.11 8.51
C LEU A 410 -16.22 32.35 9.30
N PRO A 411 -16.87 33.53 9.11
CA PRO A 411 -16.44 34.79 9.73
C PRO A 411 -16.31 34.67 11.25
N GLY A 412 -15.15 35.06 11.78
CA GLY A 412 -14.82 34.98 13.21
C GLY A 412 -14.16 33.68 13.66
N MET A 413 -14.11 32.64 12.81
CA MET A 413 -13.31 31.45 13.08
C MET A 413 -11.82 31.73 12.77
N LYS A 414 -10.93 31.20 13.65
CA LYS A 414 -9.47 31.22 13.49
C LYS A 414 -8.96 29.80 13.35
N VAL A 415 -7.92 29.60 12.55
CA VAL A 415 -7.23 28.31 12.41
C VAL A 415 -5.74 28.53 12.66
N ASP A 416 -5.22 27.93 13.71
CA ASP A 416 -3.80 27.95 14.04
C ASP A 416 -3.13 26.70 13.44
N LEU A 417 -2.04 26.89 12.69
CA LEU A 417 -1.31 25.80 12.06
C LEU A 417 -0.24 25.26 12.98
N GLN A 418 -0.23 23.95 13.21
CA GLN A 418 0.78 23.27 14.02
C GLN A 418 1.46 22.16 13.22
N GLN A 419 2.68 22.41 12.76
CA GLN A 419 3.52 21.38 12.14
C GLN A 419 4.31 20.64 13.22
N VAL A 420 4.38 19.30 13.09
CA VAL A 420 5.13 18.43 14.00
C VAL A 420 5.74 17.26 13.21
N SER A 421 6.59 16.44 13.85
CA SER A 421 7.04 15.19 13.23
C SER A 421 5.87 14.20 13.08
N LYS A 422 5.94 13.29 12.09
CA LYS A 422 4.95 12.20 11.90
C LYS A 422 4.72 11.41 13.21
N LYS A 423 5.78 11.09 13.94
CA LYS A 423 5.68 10.39 15.23
C LYS A 423 4.85 11.18 16.24
N THR A 424 5.15 12.46 16.38
CA THR A 424 4.44 13.36 17.32
C THR A 424 2.95 13.48 16.95
N ARG A 425 2.62 13.58 15.65
CA ARG A 425 1.22 13.61 15.19
C ARG A 425 0.48 12.34 15.60
N LEU A 426 1.08 11.17 15.33
CA LEU A 426 0.48 9.88 15.70
C LEU A 426 0.31 9.76 17.23
N ASP A 427 1.29 10.17 18.02
CA ASP A 427 1.20 10.19 19.49
C ASP A 427 0.08 11.11 19.99
N LYS A 428 -0.08 12.30 19.39
CA LYS A 428 -1.19 13.21 19.73
C LYS A 428 -2.56 12.63 19.33
N MET A 429 -2.63 11.96 18.17
CA MET A 429 -3.87 11.30 17.72
C MET A 429 -4.28 10.17 18.67
N SER A 430 -3.38 9.28 19.03
CA SER A 430 -3.65 8.15 19.92
C SER A 430 -4.10 8.59 21.32
N LYS A 431 -3.53 9.72 21.82
CA LYS A 431 -3.87 10.33 23.12
C LYS A 431 -5.07 11.28 23.05
N ALA A 432 -5.64 11.50 21.86
CA ALA A 432 -6.70 12.49 21.61
C ALA A 432 -6.35 13.91 22.13
N THR A 433 -5.07 14.35 21.99
CA THR A 433 -4.55 15.65 22.42
C THR A 433 -4.36 16.62 21.24
N TYR A 434 -5.36 16.71 20.38
CA TYR A 434 -5.40 17.60 19.21
C TYR A 434 -6.83 18.10 19.01
N ASP A 435 -7.02 19.11 18.16
CA ASP A 435 -8.33 19.61 17.76
C ASP A 435 -8.77 18.98 16.44
N VAL A 436 -8.07 19.33 15.37
CA VAL A 436 -8.24 18.80 14.01
C VAL A 436 -6.88 18.40 13.48
N THR A 437 -6.79 17.29 12.81
CA THR A 437 -5.53 16.88 12.16
C THR A 437 -5.74 16.60 10.69
N LEU A 438 -4.80 17.05 9.84
CA LEU A 438 -4.63 16.57 8.48
C LEU A 438 -3.85 15.26 8.54
N THR A 439 -4.44 14.19 8.06
CA THR A 439 -3.87 12.84 8.13
C THR A 439 -4.25 12.03 6.90
N ARG A 440 -3.71 10.82 6.80
CA ARG A 440 -3.98 9.90 5.70
C ARG A 440 -4.17 8.48 6.17
N TRP A 441 -4.87 7.70 5.36
CA TRP A 441 -4.97 6.26 5.53
C TRP A 441 -4.93 5.54 4.18
N GLY A 442 -4.31 4.36 4.14
CA GLY A 442 -4.30 3.45 2.99
C GLY A 442 -4.81 2.07 3.41
N PRO A 443 -5.53 1.35 2.55
CA PRO A 443 -6.09 0.04 2.87
C PRO A 443 -5.03 -1.06 2.78
N ASP A 444 -5.00 -1.95 3.76
CA ASP A 444 -4.15 -3.14 3.72
C ASP A 444 -4.72 -4.19 2.74
N TYR A 445 -6.04 -4.22 2.54
CA TYR A 445 -6.72 -5.16 1.65
C TYR A 445 -7.88 -4.49 0.91
N ALA A 446 -8.21 -5.00 -0.29
CA ALA A 446 -9.20 -4.40 -1.18
C ALA A 446 -10.65 -4.64 -0.72
N ASP A 447 -11.02 -4.05 0.42
CA ASP A 447 -12.36 -4.09 0.99
C ASP A 447 -12.67 -2.79 1.75
N PRO A 448 -13.93 -2.27 1.72
CA PRO A 448 -14.28 -1.04 2.46
C PRO A 448 -14.00 -1.12 3.96
N THR A 449 -14.05 -2.34 4.54
CA THR A 449 -13.78 -2.54 5.97
C THR A 449 -12.34 -2.22 6.37
N ALA A 450 -11.37 -2.27 5.45
CA ALA A 450 -9.99 -1.85 5.70
C ALA A 450 -9.90 -0.37 6.13
N ILE A 451 -10.93 0.41 5.83
CA ILE A 451 -11.02 1.84 6.17
C ILE A 451 -12.13 2.06 7.19
N LEU A 452 -13.33 1.56 6.92
CA LEU A 452 -14.52 1.88 7.73
C LEU A 452 -14.46 1.29 9.15
N SER A 453 -13.79 0.14 9.34
CA SER A 453 -13.70 -0.48 10.67
C SER A 453 -13.00 0.40 11.71
N MET A 454 -12.08 1.28 11.29
CA MET A 454 -11.41 2.22 12.19
C MET A 454 -12.36 3.20 12.88
N TYR A 455 -13.53 3.46 12.31
CA TYR A 455 -14.51 4.42 12.84
C TYR A 455 -15.59 3.77 13.70
N GLN A 456 -15.53 2.45 13.92
CA GLN A 456 -16.42 1.79 14.88
C GLN A 456 -16.15 2.31 16.28
N SER A 457 -17.22 2.49 17.05
CA SER A 457 -17.18 3.15 18.37
C SER A 457 -16.18 2.52 19.37
N LYS A 458 -15.93 1.22 19.25
CA LYS A 458 -15.02 0.46 20.13
C LYS A 458 -13.65 0.17 19.53
N ASN A 459 -13.35 0.68 18.33
CA ASN A 459 -12.07 0.44 17.70
C ASN A 459 -11.00 1.39 18.24
N ASP A 460 -9.85 0.87 18.64
CA ASP A 460 -8.73 1.63 19.22
C ASP A 460 -8.15 2.64 18.21
N SER A 461 -8.24 2.36 16.92
CA SER A 461 -7.84 3.28 15.83
C SER A 461 -8.84 4.41 15.58
N ASN A 462 -9.97 4.44 16.28
CA ASN A 462 -10.91 5.56 16.24
C ASN A 462 -10.35 6.77 17.02
N TYR A 463 -9.30 7.35 16.50
CA TYR A 463 -8.61 8.47 17.14
C TYR A 463 -9.46 9.74 17.23
N GLY A 464 -10.43 9.92 16.32
CA GLY A 464 -11.41 11.00 16.36
C GLY A 464 -12.46 10.86 17.46
N LYS A 465 -12.56 9.67 18.06
CA LYS A 465 -13.52 9.33 19.14
C LYS A 465 -14.99 9.52 18.73
N TRP A 466 -15.28 9.50 17.43
CA TRP A 466 -16.64 9.56 16.91
C TRP A 466 -17.39 8.26 17.22
N THR A 467 -18.68 8.37 17.51
CA THR A 467 -19.54 7.23 17.79
C THR A 467 -20.88 7.37 17.09
N ASN A 468 -21.36 6.30 16.49
CA ASN A 468 -22.69 6.26 15.87
C ASN A 468 -23.21 4.82 15.87
N SER A 469 -24.34 4.58 16.56
CA SER A 469 -24.91 3.24 16.74
C SER A 469 -25.43 2.62 15.44
N GLU A 470 -25.95 3.44 14.50
CA GLU A 470 -26.41 2.94 13.19
C GLU A 470 -25.22 2.52 12.32
N PHE A 471 -24.14 3.31 12.32
CA PHE A 471 -22.88 2.94 11.66
C PHE A 471 -22.36 1.60 12.21
N ASP A 472 -22.25 1.46 13.53
CA ASP A 472 -21.77 0.22 14.16
C ASP A 472 -22.65 -0.98 13.82
N LYS A 473 -23.96 -0.79 13.76
CA LYS A 473 -24.94 -1.82 13.37
C LYS A 473 -24.74 -2.25 11.92
N LEU A 474 -24.60 -1.31 10.98
CA LEU A 474 -24.35 -1.59 9.57
C LEU A 474 -23.02 -2.35 9.37
N MET A 475 -21.97 -1.94 10.06
CA MET A 475 -20.69 -2.65 10.06
C MET A 475 -20.80 -4.08 10.58
N ALA A 476 -21.51 -4.27 11.71
CA ALA A 476 -21.74 -5.60 12.28
C ALA A 476 -22.59 -6.50 11.35
N GLU A 477 -23.62 -5.95 10.70
CA GLU A 477 -24.44 -6.68 9.73
C GLU A 477 -23.64 -7.04 8.46
N SER A 478 -22.77 -6.14 7.98
CA SER A 478 -21.91 -6.40 6.82
C SER A 478 -20.94 -7.57 7.05
N ASN A 479 -20.50 -7.77 8.29
CA ASN A 479 -19.60 -8.87 8.66
C ASN A 479 -20.32 -10.22 8.81
N LYS A 480 -21.65 -10.21 8.93
CA LYS A 480 -22.46 -11.45 9.11
C LYS A 480 -23.01 -12.00 7.79
N THR A 481 -23.06 -11.21 6.74
CA THR A 481 -23.64 -11.65 5.47
C THR A 481 -22.58 -12.12 4.46
N THR A 482 -22.87 -13.22 3.79
CA THR A 482 -22.08 -13.74 2.64
C THR A 482 -22.59 -13.24 1.30
N ASP A 483 -23.79 -12.63 1.25
CA ASP A 483 -24.34 -11.97 0.08
C ASP A 483 -23.54 -10.69 -0.21
N GLN A 484 -22.74 -10.71 -1.27
CA GLN A 484 -21.84 -9.62 -1.62
C GLN A 484 -22.58 -8.33 -2.03
N ALA A 485 -23.74 -8.44 -2.70
CA ALA A 485 -24.52 -7.28 -3.08
C ALA A 485 -25.16 -6.59 -1.84
N LYS A 486 -25.74 -7.37 -0.95
CA LYS A 486 -26.27 -6.88 0.32
C LYS A 486 -25.16 -6.27 1.17
N ARG A 487 -24.01 -6.94 1.29
CA ARG A 487 -22.84 -6.46 2.03
C ARG A 487 -22.36 -5.12 1.51
N TYR A 488 -22.23 -4.99 0.20
CA TYR A 488 -21.82 -3.75 -0.46
C TYR A 488 -22.76 -2.59 -0.09
N GLN A 489 -24.09 -2.79 -0.15
CA GLN A 489 -25.07 -1.76 0.21
C GLN A 489 -25.00 -1.35 1.69
N LEU A 490 -24.74 -2.29 2.60
CA LEU A 490 -24.54 -1.98 4.03
C LEU A 490 -23.33 -1.10 4.24
N LEU A 491 -22.20 -1.43 3.60
CA LEU A 491 -20.96 -0.68 3.70
C LEU A 491 -21.07 0.71 3.04
N LEU A 492 -21.79 0.82 1.91
CA LEU A 492 -22.03 2.11 1.27
C LEU A 492 -22.86 3.05 2.17
N LYS A 493 -23.92 2.52 2.82
CA LYS A 493 -24.70 3.27 3.80
C LYS A 493 -23.84 3.70 5.00
N ALA A 494 -23.01 2.80 5.52
CA ALA A 494 -22.08 3.13 6.61
C ALA A 494 -21.14 4.26 6.22
N ASN A 495 -20.52 4.18 5.04
CA ASN A 495 -19.65 5.24 4.54
C ASN A 495 -20.38 6.59 4.42
N ASN A 496 -21.60 6.60 3.90
CA ASN A 496 -22.37 7.84 3.76
C ASN A 496 -22.71 8.46 5.14
N ILE A 497 -23.09 7.66 6.15
CA ILE A 497 -23.28 8.14 7.52
C ILE A 497 -22.00 8.78 8.08
N LEU A 498 -20.85 8.14 7.83
CA LEU A 498 -19.55 8.66 8.28
C LEU A 498 -19.25 10.02 7.62
N ILE A 499 -19.44 10.14 6.33
CA ILE A 499 -19.22 11.40 5.59
C ILE A 499 -20.18 12.49 6.07
N ASP A 500 -21.48 12.17 6.22
CA ASP A 500 -22.51 13.12 6.65
C ASP A 500 -22.30 13.63 8.08
N SER A 501 -21.62 12.86 8.93
CA SER A 501 -21.23 13.31 10.27
C SER A 501 -20.15 14.39 10.28
N ALA A 502 -19.45 14.56 9.15
CA ALA A 502 -18.26 15.41 9.02
C ALA A 502 -17.20 15.18 10.11
N SER A 503 -17.14 13.96 10.69
CA SER A 503 -16.12 13.62 11.69
C SER A 503 -14.73 13.42 11.07
N CYS A 504 -14.70 13.00 9.81
CA CYS A 504 -13.46 12.79 9.03
C CYS A 504 -13.67 13.17 7.56
N PRO A 505 -13.83 14.46 7.21
CA PRO A 505 -14.05 14.88 5.83
C PRO A 505 -12.88 14.47 4.94
N PRO A 506 -13.08 13.65 3.90
CA PRO A 506 -12.05 13.33 2.92
C PRO A 506 -11.75 14.57 2.08
N LEU A 507 -10.49 14.73 1.67
CA LEU A 507 -10.03 15.85 0.86
C LEU A 507 -9.61 15.40 -0.53
N TYR A 508 -8.64 14.50 -0.61
CA TYR A 508 -8.11 13.99 -1.87
C TYR A 508 -7.49 12.60 -1.71
N GLN A 509 -7.48 11.85 -2.79
CA GLN A 509 -6.64 10.66 -2.94
C GLN A 509 -5.37 11.09 -3.67
N ASN A 510 -4.21 10.70 -3.14
CA ASN A 510 -2.94 11.11 -3.73
C ASN A 510 -2.77 10.56 -5.15
N GLY A 511 -2.11 11.33 -6.01
CA GLY A 511 -1.58 10.83 -7.27
C GLY A 511 -0.33 9.98 -7.04
N ALA A 512 -0.06 9.11 -7.97
CA ALA A 512 1.18 8.36 -8.04
C ALA A 512 1.76 8.46 -9.47
N PRO A 513 2.11 9.67 -9.91
CA PRO A 513 2.62 9.87 -11.25
C PRO A 513 3.99 9.22 -11.42
N VAL A 514 4.18 8.57 -12.57
CA VAL A 514 5.40 7.82 -12.89
C VAL A 514 5.93 8.16 -14.28
N LEU A 515 7.23 7.92 -14.46
CA LEU A 515 7.79 7.67 -15.78
C LEU A 515 8.02 6.16 -15.90
N LYS A 516 7.38 5.54 -16.88
CA LYS A 516 7.46 4.10 -17.18
C LYS A 516 7.79 3.90 -18.63
N ARG A 517 8.81 3.08 -18.94
CA ARG A 517 9.13 2.73 -20.33
C ARG A 517 7.92 2.12 -21.02
N ALA A 518 7.57 2.62 -22.21
CA ALA A 518 6.36 2.21 -22.94
C ALA A 518 6.32 0.72 -23.33
N ASN A 519 7.46 0.03 -23.30
CA ASN A 519 7.55 -1.41 -23.54
C ASN A 519 7.27 -2.27 -22.30
N ILE A 520 7.16 -1.69 -21.08
CA ILE A 520 6.75 -2.41 -19.87
C ILE A 520 5.23 -2.55 -19.88
N GLN A 521 4.78 -3.80 -19.83
CA GLN A 521 3.36 -4.16 -19.81
C GLN A 521 3.00 -4.89 -18.51
N ASP A 522 1.73 -4.84 -18.13
CA ASP A 522 1.15 -5.62 -17.03
C ASP A 522 1.84 -5.37 -15.66
N LEU A 523 2.21 -4.12 -15.41
CA LEU A 523 2.73 -3.64 -14.13
C LEU A 523 1.84 -2.49 -13.60
N PRO A 524 0.59 -2.76 -13.20
CA PRO A 524 -0.25 -1.75 -12.57
C PRO A 524 0.20 -1.49 -11.13
N MET A 525 -0.09 -0.30 -10.63
CA MET A 525 -0.04 -0.03 -9.21
C MET A 525 -1.32 -0.56 -8.54
N HIS A 526 -1.15 -1.32 -7.47
CA HIS A 526 -2.27 -1.84 -6.68
C HIS A 526 -2.70 -0.83 -5.60
N ILE A 527 -4.01 -0.64 -5.44
CA ILE A 527 -4.56 0.33 -4.47
C ILE A 527 -4.53 -0.20 -3.03
N ALA A 528 -4.50 -1.52 -2.85
CA ALA A 528 -4.46 -2.13 -1.53
C ALA A 528 -3.23 -3.03 -1.35
N GLY A 529 -2.70 -3.04 -0.15
CA GLY A 529 -1.54 -3.87 0.19
C GLY A 529 -0.26 -3.38 -0.47
N VAL A 530 0.40 -4.27 -1.19
CA VAL A 530 1.69 -3.98 -1.83
C VAL A 530 1.50 -3.33 -3.20
N PRO A 531 2.19 -2.23 -3.50
CA PRO A 531 1.93 -1.47 -4.73
C PRO A 531 2.27 -2.20 -6.02
N TYR A 532 3.26 -3.13 -6.03
CA TYR A 532 3.71 -3.78 -7.26
C TYR A 532 3.96 -5.27 -7.10
N PHE A 533 3.38 -6.06 -8.03
CA PHE A 533 3.68 -7.48 -8.22
C PHE A 533 4.30 -7.69 -9.59
N PHE A 534 5.57 -8.07 -9.62
CA PHE A 534 6.31 -8.26 -10.88
C PHE A 534 6.02 -9.58 -11.58
N LYS A 535 5.27 -10.49 -10.94
CA LYS A 535 4.90 -11.80 -11.51
C LYS A 535 4.31 -11.70 -12.91
N TYR A 536 3.45 -10.70 -13.11
CA TYR A 536 2.71 -10.51 -14.38
C TYR A 536 3.43 -9.56 -15.33
N ALA A 537 4.36 -8.76 -14.85
CA ALA A 537 5.07 -7.78 -15.64
C ALA A 537 5.83 -8.43 -16.81
N SER A 538 5.79 -7.77 -17.97
CA SER A 538 6.46 -8.25 -19.19
C SER A 538 7.06 -7.10 -19.98
N ILE A 539 7.98 -7.41 -20.89
CA ILE A 539 8.52 -6.47 -21.87
C ILE A 539 8.03 -6.90 -23.27
N LYS A 540 7.47 -5.92 -23.98
CA LYS A 540 6.96 -6.09 -25.34
C LYS A 540 8.08 -6.10 -26.38
#